data_bbcda6382b81895873b7bc7ca7b7cc86
#
_entry.id   bbcda6382b81895873b7bc7ca7b7cc86
#
_cell.length_a   1.000
_cell.length_b   1.000
_cell.length_c   1.000
_cell.angle_alpha   90.00
_cell.angle_beta   90.00
_cell.angle_gamma   90.00
#
_symmetry.space_group_name_H-M   'P 1'
#
loop_
_entity.id
_entity.type
_entity.pdbx_description
1 polymer ?
#
loop_
_entity_poly.entity_id
_entity_poly.type
_entity_poly.pdbx_seq_one_letter_code
_entity_poly.pdbx_strand_id
1 'polypeptide(L)'
;MGRTSREKGKRGEREFAAFLRDLGLEARRTQQFSGTEGTADVSSSLNGVHLEVKRYAGIAAFRFLEQAERDSDRDDLPVVAMREDRGEWAIMFRAKDLERMAATIVDALEMSRATSDSSPSSSPGGTVEDTSPGSRSTN
;
A
#
# COMPACT_ATOMS: atom_id res chain seq x y z
N MET A 1 -3.46 -35.81 12.59
CA MET A 1 -3.57 -34.62 11.69
C MET A 1 -3.03 -33.34 12.32
N GLY A 2 -3.19 -33.08 13.60
CA GLY A 2 -2.81 -31.78 14.20
C GLY A 2 -1.31 -31.46 14.30
N ARG A 3 -0.43 -32.46 14.46
CA ARG A 3 1.00 -32.23 14.73
C ARG A 3 1.78 -31.77 13.48
N THR A 4 1.55 -32.38 12.36
CA THR A 4 2.20 -32.02 11.07
C THR A 4 1.73 -30.65 10.55
N SER A 5 0.45 -30.30 10.73
CA SER A 5 -0.08 -29.00 10.32
C SER A 5 0.50 -27.85 11.16
N ARG A 6 0.58 -28.05 12.49
CA ARG A 6 1.19 -27.05 13.39
C ARG A 6 2.68 -26.84 13.10
N GLU A 7 3.44 -27.91 12.84
CA GLU A 7 4.87 -27.78 12.48
C GLU A 7 5.07 -27.08 11.14
N LYS A 8 4.19 -27.34 10.15
CA LYS A 8 4.20 -26.65 8.87
C LYS A 8 3.92 -25.14 9.03
N GLY A 9 2.97 -24.75 9.91
CA GLY A 9 2.68 -23.37 10.25
C GLY A 9 3.89 -22.68 10.87
N LYS A 10 4.42 -23.23 11.96
CA LYS A 10 5.61 -22.71 12.65
C LYS A 10 6.84 -22.57 11.73
N ARG A 11 6.97 -23.46 10.74
CA ARG A 11 8.03 -23.38 9.74
C ARG A 11 7.79 -22.19 8.80
N GLY A 12 6.55 -21.97 8.33
CA GLY A 12 6.20 -20.82 7.51
C GLY A 12 6.46 -19.48 8.21
N GLU A 13 6.08 -19.37 9.50
CA GLU A 13 6.32 -18.20 10.34
C GLU A 13 7.83 -17.89 10.46
N ARG A 14 8.68 -18.91 10.67
CA ARG A 14 10.15 -18.73 10.73
C ARG A 14 10.74 -18.33 9.38
N GLU A 15 10.29 -18.95 8.29
CA GLU A 15 10.73 -18.64 6.92
C GLU A 15 10.38 -17.18 6.57
N PHE A 16 9.18 -16.73 6.92
CA PHE A 16 8.78 -15.34 6.66
C PHE A 16 9.53 -14.34 7.52
N ALA A 17 9.76 -14.63 8.81
CA ALA A 17 10.59 -13.80 9.67
C ALA A 17 12.05 -13.70 9.15
N ALA A 18 12.60 -14.79 8.61
CA ALA A 18 13.92 -14.76 7.98
C ALA A 18 13.92 -13.87 6.73
N PHE A 19 12.91 -14.00 5.86
CA PHE A 19 12.74 -13.15 4.69
C PHE A 19 12.71 -11.65 5.05
N LEU A 20 11.99 -11.25 6.09
CA LEU A 20 11.96 -9.85 6.54
C LEU A 20 13.32 -9.37 7.05
N ARG A 21 14.09 -10.24 7.73
CA ARG A 21 15.46 -9.90 8.15
C ARG A 21 16.41 -9.73 6.97
N ASP A 22 16.25 -10.53 5.91
CA ASP A 22 17.03 -10.40 4.67
C ASP A 22 16.75 -9.07 3.95
N LEU A 23 15.56 -8.47 4.15
CA LEU A 23 15.22 -7.11 3.72
C LEU A 23 15.76 -6.01 4.65
N GLY A 24 16.48 -6.35 5.71
CA GLY A 24 17.03 -5.39 6.69
C GLY A 24 16.06 -4.99 7.81
N LEU A 25 14.91 -5.66 7.93
CA LEU A 25 13.95 -5.42 9.01
C LEU A 25 14.26 -6.33 10.21
N GLU A 26 14.03 -5.83 11.42
CA GLU A 26 14.00 -6.71 12.59
C GLU A 26 12.72 -7.54 12.55
N ALA A 27 12.84 -8.87 12.64
CA ALA A 27 11.69 -9.76 12.64
C ALA A 27 11.99 -11.07 13.37
N ARG A 28 11.00 -11.57 14.09
CA ARG A 28 11.05 -12.85 14.79
C ARG A 28 9.68 -13.49 14.88
N ARG A 29 9.66 -14.82 14.88
CA ARG A 29 8.44 -15.56 15.17
C ARG A 29 7.96 -15.24 16.58
N THR A 30 6.68 -14.95 16.74
CA THR A 30 6.06 -14.75 18.05
C THR A 30 5.81 -16.11 18.71
N GLN A 31 6.19 -16.26 19.98
CA GLN A 31 5.81 -17.42 20.75
C GLN A 31 4.41 -17.18 21.32
N GLN A 32 3.42 -17.87 20.79
CA GLN A 32 2.09 -17.88 21.40
C GLN A 32 2.15 -18.70 22.68
N PHE A 33 2.16 -18.03 23.82
CA PHE A 33 1.76 -18.66 25.08
C PHE A 33 0.25 -18.87 25.00
N SER A 34 -0.19 -20.11 25.24
CA SER A 34 -1.57 -20.57 25.13
C SER A 34 -2.57 -19.56 25.72
N GLY A 35 -3.45 -19.01 24.89
CA GLY A 35 -4.63 -18.27 25.30
C GLY A 35 -4.70 -16.78 24.96
N THR A 36 -3.72 -16.16 24.32
CA THR A 36 -3.83 -14.77 23.86
C THR A 36 -4.33 -14.74 22.41
N GLU A 37 -5.63 -14.54 22.23
CA GLU A 37 -6.21 -14.24 20.92
C GLU A 37 -5.66 -12.90 20.44
N GLY A 38 -5.34 -12.79 19.14
CA GLY A 38 -4.95 -11.54 18.50
C GLY A 38 -3.45 -11.23 18.46
N THR A 39 -2.58 -12.18 18.82
CA THR A 39 -1.13 -12.00 18.67
C THR A 39 -0.70 -12.31 17.25
N ALA A 40 0.01 -11.37 16.59
CA ALA A 40 0.60 -11.59 15.26
C ALA A 40 1.54 -12.82 15.24
N ASP A 41 1.58 -13.56 14.15
CA ASP A 41 2.47 -14.74 14.00
C ASP A 41 3.95 -14.35 13.98
N VAL A 42 4.25 -13.16 13.47
CA VAL A 42 5.59 -12.57 13.40
C VAL A 42 5.56 -11.16 13.98
N SER A 43 6.47 -10.87 14.91
CA SER A 43 6.75 -9.50 15.36
C SER A 43 7.89 -8.91 14.53
N SER A 44 7.79 -7.62 14.17
CA SER A 44 8.78 -6.93 13.35
C SER A 44 8.94 -5.46 13.75
N SER A 45 9.96 -4.81 13.18
CA SER A 45 10.14 -3.35 13.28
C SER A 45 9.12 -2.52 12.47
N LEU A 46 8.20 -3.18 11.75
CA LEU A 46 7.09 -2.51 11.07
C LEU A 46 6.01 -2.13 12.09
N ASN A 47 6.10 -0.93 12.63
CA ASN A 47 5.18 -0.44 13.63
C ASN A 47 3.73 -0.35 13.08
N GLY A 48 2.77 -0.87 13.82
CA GLY A 48 1.35 -0.85 13.44
C GLY A 48 0.96 -1.89 12.39
N VAL A 49 1.86 -2.82 12.05
CA VAL A 49 1.56 -3.90 11.09
C VAL A 49 1.37 -5.23 11.83
N HIS A 50 0.19 -5.82 11.69
CA HIS A 50 -0.12 -7.16 12.17
C HIS A 50 0.21 -8.18 11.07
N LEU A 51 1.16 -9.07 11.34
CA LEU A 51 1.65 -10.07 10.38
C LEU A 51 1.08 -11.45 10.68
N GLU A 52 0.15 -11.90 9.86
CA GLU A 52 -0.44 -13.23 9.86
C GLU A 52 0.17 -14.07 8.74
N VAL A 53 0.68 -15.26 9.05
CA VAL A 53 1.37 -16.12 8.08
C VAL A 53 0.54 -17.36 7.76
N LYS A 54 0.14 -17.51 6.51
CA LYS A 54 -0.58 -18.67 6.01
C LYS A 54 0.25 -19.43 4.96
N ARG A 55 0.45 -20.71 5.18
CA ARG A 55 1.19 -21.60 4.26
C ARG A 55 0.32 -22.75 3.81
N TYR A 56 -0.15 -22.67 2.56
CA TYR A 56 -0.97 -23.69 1.91
C TYR A 56 -0.27 -24.28 0.69
N ALA A 57 -0.65 -25.50 0.32
CA ALA A 57 -0.13 -26.17 -0.89
C ALA A 57 -0.58 -25.45 -2.18
N GLY A 58 -1.74 -24.78 -2.15
CA GLY A 58 -2.23 -23.98 -3.26
C GLY A 58 -3.18 -22.90 -2.74
N ILE A 59 -3.06 -21.69 -3.29
CA ILE A 59 -3.93 -20.55 -3.03
C ILE A 59 -4.37 -20.03 -4.39
N ALA A 60 -5.70 -20.01 -4.64
CA ALA A 60 -6.26 -19.64 -5.94
C ALA A 60 -5.82 -18.25 -6.42
N ALA A 61 -5.67 -17.29 -5.52
CA ALA A 61 -5.23 -15.93 -5.84
C ALA A 61 -3.84 -15.85 -6.51
N PHE A 62 -2.97 -16.83 -6.29
CA PHE A 62 -1.67 -16.85 -6.96
C PHE A 62 -1.76 -17.05 -8.47
N ARG A 63 -2.82 -17.68 -8.98
CA ARG A 63 -3.02 -17.80 -10.43
C ARG A 63 -3.26 -16.45 -11.10
N PHE A 64 -3.94 -15.54 -10.41
CA PHE A 64 -4.13 -14.16 -10.89
C PHE A 64 -2.79 -13.40 -10.92
N LEU A 65 -1.97 -13.59 -9.89
CA LEU A 65 -0.65 -12.97 -9.86
C LEU A 65 0.27 -13.54 -10.95
N GLU A 66 0.28 -14.86 -11.17
CA GLU A 66 1.01 -15.50 -12.27
C GLU A 66 0.55 -14.99 -13.65
N GLN A 67 -0.74 -14.70 -13.81
CA GLN A 67 -1.25 -14.07 -15.02
C GLN A 67 -0.74 -12.64 -15.15
N ALA A 68 -0.84 -11.82 -14.10
CA ALA A 68 -0.32 -10.46 -14.12
C ALA A 68 1.19 -10.43 -14.44
N GLU A 69 1.97 -11.37 -13.90
CA GLU A 69 3.40 -11.52 -14.19
C GLU A 69 3.68 -11.85 -15.67
N ARG A 70 2.83 -12.66 -16.32
CA ARG A 70 2.98 -12.99 -17.76
C ARG A 70 2.59 -11.85 -18.66
N ASP A 71 1.59 -11.06 -18.25
CA ASP A 71 1.00 -9.99 -19.06
C ASP A 71 1.71 -8.64 -18.88
N SER A 72 2.55 -8.50 -17.84
CA SER A 72 3.33 -7.30 -17.56
C SER A 72 4.57 -7.19 -18.43
N ASP A 73 4.96 -5.97 -18.77
CA ASP A 73 6.26 -5.71 -19.36
C ASP A 73 7.40 -5.98 -18.35
N ARG A 74 8.62 -6.15 -18.87
CA ARG A 74 9.79 -6.59 -18.09
C ARG A 74 10.09 -5.67 -16.90
N ASP A 75 9.83 -4.38 -17.06
CA ASP A 75 10.15 -3.35 -16.06
C ASP A 75 8.94 -2.95 -15.20
N ASP A 76 7.78 -3.54 -15.46
CA ASP A 76 6.58 -3.31 -14.64
C ASP A 76 6.60 -4.13 -13.34
N LEU A 77 5.83 -3.66 -12.36
CA LEU A 77 5.62 -4.36 -11.10
C LEU A 77 4.22 -4.99 -11.13
N PRO A 78 4.13 -6.34 -11.25
CA PRO A 78 2.85 -7.01 -11.31
C PRO A 78 2.09 -6.89 -10.00
N VAL A 79 0.88 -6.35 -10.05
CA VAL A 79 -0.02 -6.18 -8.91
C VAL A 79 -1.41 -6.66 -9.28
N VAL A 80 -2.01 -7.46 -8.41
CA VAL A 80 -3.40 -7.88 -8.54
C VAL A 80 -4.24 -7.14 -7.50
N ALA A 81 -5.22 -6.38 -7.94
CA ALA A 81 -6.25 -5.81 -7.07
C ALA A 81 -7.48 -6.71 -7.10
N MET A 82 -7.99 -7.08 -5.94
CA MET A 82 -9.14 -7.97 -5.81
C MET A 82 -10.06 -7.53 -4.67
N ARG A 83 -11.32 -7.86 -4.77
CA ARG A 83 -12.30 -7.69 -3.69
C ARG A 83 -13.44 -8.68 -3.85
N GLU A 84 -14.11 -8.98 -2.78
CA GLU A 84 -15.42 -9.64 -2.80
C GLU A 84 -16.52 -8.64 -3.15
N ASP A 85 -17.69 -9.14 -3.58
CA ASP A 85 -18.85 -8.28 -3.83
C ASP A 85 -19.19 -7.45 -2.58
N ARG A 86 -19.24 -6.13 -2.72
CA ARG A 86 -19.47 -5.15 -1.64
C ARG A 86 -18.37 -5.13 -0.55
N GLY A 87 -17.25 -5.84 -0.76
CA GLY A 87 -16.08 -5.85 0.10
C GLY A 87 -15.13 -4.69 -0.19
N GLU A 88 -14.10 -4.58 0.62
CA GLU A 88 -12.99 -3.65 0.42
C GLU A 88 -11.95 -4.21 -0.55
N TRP A 89 -11.17 -3.33 -1.15
CA TRP A 89 -10.09 -3.72 -2.04
C TRP A 89 -8.89 -4.27 -1.26
N ALA A 90 -8.37 -5.39 -1.73
CA ALA A 90 -7.07 -5.92 -1.33
C ALA A 90 -6.14 -5.90 -2.53
N ILE A 91 -4.85 -5.73 -2.28
CA ILE A 91 -3.82 -5.82 -3.31
C ILE A 91 -2.86 -6.95 -2.98
N MET A 92 -2.36 -7.62 -4.01
CA MET A 92 -1.39 -8.69 -3.90
C MET A 92 -0.27 -8.50 -4.91
N PHE A 93 0.95 -8.62 -4.47
CA PHE A 93 2.18 -8.65 -5.26
C PHE A 93 3.19 -9.57 -4.58
N ARG A 94 4.29 -9.90 -5.25
CA ARG A 94 5.31 -10.77 -4.64
C ARG A 94 6.03 -10.04 -3.50
N ALA A 95 6.23 -10.73 -2.39
CA ALA A 95 6.94 -10.16 -1.24
C ALA A 95 8.37 -9.69 -1.57
N LYS A 96 9.04 -10.32 -2.55
CA LYS A 96 10.35 -9.87 -3.07
C LYS A 96 10.34 -8.46 -3.65
N ASP A 97 9.17 -7.96 -4.07
CA ASP A 97 9.00 -6.64 -4.68
C ASP A 97 8.55 -5.57 -3.68
N LEU A 98 8.54 -5.88 -2.37
CA LEU A 98 8.04 -5.00 -1.31
C LEU A 98 8.78 -3.66 -1.28
N GLU A 99 10.11 -3.69 -1.35
CA GLU A 99 10.94 -2.48 -1.36
C GLU A 99 10.66 -1.61 -2.59
N ARG A 100 10.58 -2.24 -3.77
CA ARG A 100 10.25 -1.56 -5.02
C ARG A 100 8.86 -0.95 -4.99
N MET A 101 7.87 -1.67 -4.46
CA MET A 101 6.51 -1.15 -4.29
C MET A 101 6.49 0.07 -3.37
N ALA A 102 7.19 0.01 -2.24
CA ALA A 102 7.26 1.12 -1.30
C ALA A 102 7.87 2.37 -1.95
N ALA A 103 9.00 2.23 -2.65
CA ALA A 103 9.63 3.32 -3.38
C ALA A 103 8.69 3.92 -4.44
N THR A 104 8.05 3.08 -5.25
CA THR A 104 7.10 3.53 -6.30
C THR A 104 5.93 4.33 -5.71
N ILE A 105 5.39 3.92 -4.56
CA ILE A 105 4.30 4.65 -3.88
C ILE A 105 4.79 6.01 -3.39
N VAL A 106 5.96 6.07 -2.76
CA VAL A 106 6.55 7.32 -2.26
C VAL A 106 6.76 8.31 -3.41
N ASP A 107 7.42 7.88 -4.50
CA ASP A 107 7.68 8.70 -5.67
C ASP A 107 6.38 9.25 -6.28
N ALA A 108 5.35 8.43 -6.42
CA ALA A 108 4.05 8.83 -6.95
C ALA A 108 3.35 9.87 -6.07
N LEU A 109 3.43 9.73 -4.74
CA LEU A 109 2.85 10.68 -3.80
C LEU A 109 3.62 12.02 -3.79
N GLU A 110 4.93 12.00 -3.91
CA GLU A 110 5.76 13.20 -3.98
C GLU A 110 5.50 13.99 -5.28
N MET A 111 5.43 13.30 -6.42
CA MET A 111 5.05 13.91 -7.69
C MET A 111 3.66 14.55 -7.65
N SER A 112 2.68 13.90 -7.04
CA SER A 112 1.33 14.43 -6.89
C SER A 112 1.28 15.69 -6.02
N ARG A 113 2.06 15.75 -4.95
CA ARG A 113 2.18 16.93 -4.09
C ARG A 113 2.83 18.11 -4.82
N ALA A 114 3.91 17.85 -5.57
CA ALA A 114 4.60 18.88 -6.34
C ALA A 114 3.70 19.54 -7.41
N THR A 115 2.84 18.74 -8.08
CA THR A 115 1.88 19.27 -9.07
C THR A 115 0.75 20.09 -8.42
N SER A 116 0.34 19.74 -7.22
CA SER A 116 -0.71 20.47 -6.48
C SER A 116 -0.25 21.85 -6.00
N ASP A 117 1.04 22.00 -5.67
CA ASP A 117 1.62 23.25 -5.18
C ASP A 117 1.96 24.23 -6.32
N SER A 118 1.96 23.76 -7.57
CA SER A 118 2.29 24.54 -8.77
C SER A 118 1.09 25.24 -9.43
N SER A 119 -0.09 25.19 -8.84
CA SER A 119 -1.27 25.93 -9.34
C SER A 119 -1.11 27.41 -9.08
N PRO A 120 -1.03 28.28 -10.13
CA PRO A 120 -0.92 29.72 -9.92
C PRO A 120 -2.20 30.24 -9.27
N SER A 121 -2.06 30.89 -8.12
CA SER A 121 -3.12 31.69 -7.54
C SER A 121 -3.45 32.82 -8.51
N SER A 122 -4.52 32.67 -9.28
CA SER A 122 -5.11 33.76 -10.03
C SER A 122 -5.74 34.73 -9.05
N SER A 123 -5.02 35.78 -8.74
CA SER A 123 -5.57 36.99 -8.07
C SER A 123 -6.54 37.64 -9.02
N PRO A 124 -7.78 37.88 -8.64
CA PRO A 124 -8.61 38.86 -9.33
C PRO A 124 -8.33 40.26 -8.75
N GLY A 125 -7.29 40.90 -9.25
CA GLY A 125 -7.06 42.30 -9.08
C GLY A 125 -7.60 43.05 -10.29
N GLY A 126 -8.84 43.51 -10.20
CA GLY A 126 -9.48 44.40 -11.15
C GLY A 126 -10.30 45.40 -10.40
N THR A 127 -9.63 46.46 -9.94
CA THR A 127 -10.24 47.70 -9.49
C THR A 127 -10.86 48.37 -10.73
N VAL A 128 -12.15 48.46 -10.75
CA VAL A 128 -12.85 49.34 -11.72
C VAL A 128 -13.08 50.63 -11.00
N GLU A 129 -12.29 51.62 -11.36
CA GLU A 129 -12.60 53.02 -11.01
C GLU A 129 -13.85 53.49 -11.77
N ASP A 130 -14.87 53.79 -10.99
CA ASP A 130 -16.04 54.52 -11.41
C ASP A 130 -15.66 56.01 -11.56
N THR A 131 -15.59 56.45 -12.78
CA THR A 131 -15.50 57.90 -13.11
C THR A 131 -16.79 58.30 -13.80
N SER A 132 -17.73 58.73 -13.04
CA SER A 132 -18.79 59.61 -13.53
C SER A 132 -18.26 61.01 -13.77
N PRO A 133 -18.64 61.68 -14.86
CA PRO A 133 -18.80 63.08 -14.89
C PRO A 133 -20.27 63.47 -15.12
N GLY A 134 -20.74 64.27 -14.20
CA GLY A 134 -22.03 64.93 -14.33
C GLY A 134 -22.04 65.95 -15.43
N SER A 135 -23.18 66.37 -15.80
CA SER A 135 -23.58 67.74 -16.15
C SER A 135 -25.04 67.80 -16.46
N ARG A 136 -25.66 68.62 -15.70
CA ARG A 136 -26.28 69.89 -16.11
C ARG A 136 -27.40 69.74 -17.11
N SER A 137 -28.61 69.95 -16.69
CA SER A 137 -29.24 71.25 -16.46
C SER A 137 -30.05 71.77 -17.63
N THR A 138 -31.16 72.30 -17.29
CA THR A 138 -32.01 73.29 -17.95
C THR A 138 -33.08 72.74 -18.89
N ASN A 139 -34.21 72.86 -18.56
CA ASN A 139 -35.27 73.83 -18.60
C ASN A 139 -36.61 73.16 -18.33
#